data_9c4e140c4b5bb690d7b2b98e7efb6655
#
_entry.id   9c4e140c4b5bb690d7b2b98e7efb6655
#
_cell.length_a   1.000
_cell.length_b   1.000
_cell.length_c   1.000
_cell.angle_alpha   90.00
_cell.angle_beta   90.00
_cell.angle_gamma   90.00
#
_symmetry.space_group_name_H-M   'P 1'
#
loop_
_entity.id
_entity.type
_entity.pdbx_description
1 polymer ?
#
loop_
_entity_poly.entity_id
_entity_poly.type
_entity_poly.pdbx_seq_one_letter_code
_entity_poly.pdbx_strand_id
1 'polypeptide(L)'
;MSTLAFDRTRSEIDRLAPVFGNAGIDTRYFCMPAEWYLERHGWAERSRLYVEHSVDLLEEVARKCLDDADCEIEDVDAIVTVSTTGIATPSLDALLIERLAMRRDTHRLPLFGLGCAGGVIGLSRAAEMAAVRPGRRVLLLVVELCSLTFRFGDNSKSNIVAAALFGDGAAGMLINGAGDGPILGDSGEHTWPDSLDVMGWQVEEDGLGVLFSRDIPALVRREWRPVVDAFLACRQLRWQDLAGFICHPGGAKVMDALEEALGGASATMRTAREVLRDFGNMSAVTVLFVLERMLRNCKPGRYLMSALGPGFTAGFQLMHMT
;
A
#
# COMPACT_ATOMS: atom_id res chain seq x y z
N MET A 1 1.82 23.05 -5.61
CA MET A 1 3.00 22.19 -5.87
C MET A 1 3.29 21.86 -7.34
N SER A 2 2.32 21.93 -8.25
CA SER A 2 2.45 21.33 -9.57
C SER A 2 3.39 22.01 -10.58
N THR A 3 3.58 23.30 -10.53
CA THR A 3 4.30 24.03 -11.60
C THR A 3 5.67 24.59 -11.18
N LEU A 4 5.89 24.79 -9.90
CA LEU A 4 7.13 25.39 -9.37
C LEU A 4 8.26 24.38 -9.14
N ALA A 5 7.91 23.09 -9.04
CA ALA A 5 8.87 22.04 -8.71
C ALA A 5 9.58 21.41 -9.93
N PHE A 6 9.19 21.80 -11.16
CA PHE A 6 9.79 21.27 -12.39
C PHE A 6 10.49 22.39 -13.16
N ASP A 7 11.76 22.17 -13.47
CA ASP A 7 12.58 23.07 -14.30
C ASP A 7 12.20 22.87 -15.79
N ARG A 8 10.99 23.37 -16.15
CA ARG A 8 10.45 23.26 -17.51
C ARG A 8 9.86 24.58 -17.99
N THR A 9 9.83 24.75 -19.29
CA THR A 9 9.15 25.89 -19.93
C THR A 9 7.63 25.83 -19.65
N ARG A 10 6.97 26.98 -19.62
CA ARG A 10 5.53 27.11 -19.38
C ARG A 10 4.69 26.23 -20.32
N SER A 11 5.12 26.07 -21.58
CA SER A 11 4.45 25.21 -22.57
C SER A 11 4.56 23.71 -22.28
N GLU A 12 5.64 23.28 -21.63
CA GLU A 12 5.82 21.87 -21.22
C GLU A 12 5.01 21.57 -19.96
N ILE A 13 4.91 22.53 -19.04
CA ILE A 13 4.06 22.44 -17.84
C ILE A 13 2.60 22.36 -18.25
N ASP A 14 2.13 23.17 -19.21
CA ASP A 14 0.75 23.15 -19.71
C ASP A 14 0.41 21.80 -20.38
N ARG A 15 1.38 21.11 -20.97
CA ARG A 15 1.21 19.74 -21.50
C ARG A 15 1.06 18.67 -20.42
N LEU A 16 1.62 18.91 -19.24
CA LEU A 16 1.63 17.97 -18.12
C LEU A 16 0.51 18.25 -17.11
N ALA A 17 -0.02 19.47 -17.08
CA ALA A 17 -1.14 19.85 -16.22
C ALA A 17 -2.34 18.85 -16.28
N PRO A 18 -2.71 18.29 -17.45
CA PRO A 18 -3.77 17.29 -17.53
C PRO A 18 -3.49 16.01 -16.73
N VAL A 19 -2.23 15.66 -16.43
CA VAL A 19 -1.89 14.47 -15.62
C VAL A 19 -2.46 14.62 -14.20
N PHE A 20 -2.40 15.82 -13.61
CA PHE A 20 -2.93 16.10 -12.29
C PHE A 20 -4.47 16.07 -12.28
N GLY A 21 -5.12 16.67 -13.28
CA GLY A 21 -6.58 16.63 -13.41
C GLY A 21 -7.12 15.21 -13.69
N ASN A 22 -6.38 14.42 -14.49
CA ASN A 22 -6.77 13.05 -14.85
C ASN A 22 -6.43 12.02 -13.77
N ALA A 23 -5.70 12.39 -12.71
CA ALA A 23 -5.39 11.48 -11.60
C ALA A 23 -6.64 11.09 -10.81
N GLY A 24 -7.69 11.92 -10.81
CA GLY A 24 -8.92 11.70 -10.06
C GLY A 24 -8.71 11.81 -8.54
N ILE A 25 -7.77 12.67 -8.12
CA ILE A 25 -7.36 12.85 -6.72
C ILE A 25 -7.64 14.29 -6.31
N ASP A 26 -8.43 14.45 -5.26
CA ASP A 26 -8.78 15.76 -4.70
C ASP A 26 -7.82 16.17 -3.58
N THR A 27 -7.39 15.22 -2.74
CA THR A 27 -6.56 15.48 -1.57
C THR A 27 -5.42 14.46 -1.46
N ARG A 28 -4.27 14.91 -0.97
CA ARG A 28 -3.14 14.07 -0.58
C ARG A 28 -2.47 14.66 0.66
N TYR A 29 -1.90 13.78 1.45
CA TYR A 29 -1.16 14.15 2.65
C TYR A 29 0.33 13.95 2.41
N PHE A 30 1.13 14.86 2.95
CA PHE A 30 2.59 14.86 2.84
C PHE A 30 3.20 15.10 4.21
N CYS A 31 4.26 14.40 4.53
CA CYS A 31 4.95 14.54 5.82
C CYS A 31 5.73 15.85 5.97
N MET A 32 6.11 16.48 4.85
CA MET A 32 6.84 17.75 4.85
C MET A 32 5.98 18.90 4.33
N PRO A 33 6.25 20.16 4.74
CA PRO A 33 5.57 21.33 4.19
C PRO A 33 5.91 21.53 2.71
N ALA A 34 5.04 22.24 1.98
CA ALA A 34 5.14 22.40 0.53
C ALA A 34 6.48 23.01 0.07
N GLU A 35 7.03 23.91 0.88
CA GLU A 35 8.29 24.62 0.61
C GLU A 35 9.47 23.66 0.53
N TRP A 36 9.48 22.61 1.35
CA TRP A 36 10.54 21.59 1.33
C TRP A 36 10.67 20.94 -0.05
N TYR A 37 9.57 20.69 -0.75
CA TYR A 37 9.57 20.04 -2.07
C TYR A 37 10.03 20.94 -3.21
N LEU A 38 10.36 22.20 -2.93
CA LEU A 38 10.87 23.17 -3.90
C LEU A 38 12.41 23.24 -3.90
N GLU A 39 13.08 22.40 -3.12
CA GLU A 39 14.53 22.35 -2.98
C GLU A 39 15.07 20.94 -3.24
N ARG A 40 16.39 20.83 -3.42
CA ARG A 40 17.07 19.55 -3.58
C ARG A 40 17.47 19.01 -2.23
N HIS A 41 17.13 17.74 -1.98
CA HIS A 41 17.47 17.03 -0.76
C HIS A 41 18.22 15.73 -1.10
N GLY A 42 19.26 15.42 -0.34
CA GLY A 42 20.06 14.20 -0.54
C GLY A 42 19.56 13.02 0.30
N TRP A 43 20.19 11.86 0.09
CA TRP A 43 19.87 10.62 0.78
C TRP A 43 19.84 10.71 2.31
N ALA A 44 20.87 11.35 2.91
CA ALA A 44 21.00 11.42 4.35
C ALA A 44 19.81 12.14 5.01
N GLU A 45 19.36 13.24 4.42
CA GLU A 45 18.21 14.00 4.91
C GLU A 45 16.92 13.23 4.72
N ARG A 46 16.67 12.70 3.52
CA ARG A 46 15.47 11.91 3.22
C ARG A 46 15.37 10.69 4.14
N SER A 47 16.49 9.98 4.38
CA SER A 47 16.50 8.81 5.26
C SER A 47 16.23 9.18 6.72
N ARG A 48 16.77 10.29 7.20
CA ARG A 48 16.48 10.79 8.55
C ARG A 48 15.00 11.13 8.72
N LEU A 49 14.44 11.91 7.79
CA LEU A 49 13.02 12.30 7.79
C LEU A 49 12.11 11.08 7.66
N TYR A 50 12.48 10.10 6.81
CA TYR A 50 11.74 8.85 6.68
C TYR A 50 11.66 8.11 8.01
N VAL A 51 12.77 7.92 8.70
CA VAL A 51 12.78 7.22 9.99
C VAL A 51 11.95 7.98 11.04
N GLU A 52 12.18 9.30 11.16
CA GLU A 52 11.50 10.18 12.12
C GLU A 52 9.98 10.12 11.94
N HIS A 53 9.48 10.48 10.77
CA HIS A 53 8.04 10.53 10.51
C HIS A 53 7.40 9.14 10.46
N SER A 54 8.12 8.10 9.98
CA SER A 54 7.57 6.75 9.98
C SER A 54 7.36 6.22 11.40
N VAL A 55 8.32 6.42 12.29
CA VAL A 55 8.20 5.97 13.68
C VAL A 55 7.07 6.71 14.40
N ASP A 56 6.96 8.03 14.22
CA ASP A 56 5.90 8.83 14.85
C ASP A 56 4.51 8.40 14.37
N LEU A 57 4.31 8.24 13.06
CA LEU A 57 3.04 7.79 12.51
C LEU A 57 2.69 6.35 12.93
N LEU A 58 3.67 5.46 12.92
CA LEU A 58 3.44 4.07 13.32
C LEU A 58 3.19 3.91 14.81
N GLU A 59 3.79 4.73 15.67
CA GLU A 59 3.45 4.78 17.10
C GLU A 59 1.99 5.18 17.31
N GLU A 60 1.54 6.26 16.66
CA GLU A 60 0.15 6.72 16.72
C GLU A 60 -0.83 5.63 16.26
N VAL A 61 -0.55 5.03 15.11
CA VAL A 61 -1.37 3.95 14.53
C VAL A 61 -1.39 2.72 15.44
N ALA A 62 -0.22 2.32 16.00
CA ALA A 62 -0.14 1.18 16.90
C ALA A 62 -0.99 1.38 18.15
N ARG A 63 -0.87 2.53 18.82
CA ARG A 63 -1.65 2.85 20.00
C ARG A 63 -3.14 2.83 19.70
N LYS A 64 -3.55 3.45 18.59
CA LYS A 64 -4.96 3.45 18.16
C LYS A 64 -5.48 2.04 17.88
N CYS A 65 -4.69 1.18 17.20
CA CYS A 65 -5.08 -0.21 16.95
C CYS A 65 -5.27 -1.02 18.25
N LEU A 66 -4.42 -0.78 19.23
CA LEU A 66 -4.49 -1.48 20.52
C LEU A 66 -5.67 -0.99 21.33
N ASP A 67 -5.90 0.33 21.37
CA ASP A 67 -7.07 0.93 22.04
C ASP A 67 -8.39 0.42 21.43
N ASP A 68 -8.51 0.42 20.10
CA ASP A 68 -9.69 -0.08 19.36
C ASP A 68 -9.96 -1.58 19.61
N ALA A 69 -8.91 -2.35 19.92
CA ALA A 69 -8.99 -3.78 20.18
C ALA A 69 -9.04 -4.16 21.67
N ASP A 70 -9.06 -3.20 22.59
CA ASP A 70 -8.94 -3.40 24.05
C ASP A 70 -7.78 -4.38 24.38
N CYS A 71 -6.58 -4.08 23.80
CA CYS A 71 -5.41 -4.93 23.87
C CYS A 71 -4.21 -4.17 24.44
N GLU A 72 -3.59 -4.70 25.46
CA GLU A 72 -2.37 -4.12 26.02
C GLU A 72 -1.16 -4.42 25.12
N ILE A 73 -0.19 -3.52 25.12
CA ILE A 73 1.02 -3.64 24.29
C ILE A 73 1.86 -4.88 24.66
N GLU A 74 1.84 -5.28 25.93
CA GLU A 74 2.51 -6.46 26.46
C GLU A 74 1.90 -7.76 25.92
N ASP A 75 0.68 -7.72 25.43
CA ASP A 75 0.00 -8.89 24.88
C ASP A 75 0.32 -9.13 23.39
N VAL A 76 1.04 -8.22 22.76
CA VAL A 76 1.46 -8.37 21.35
C VAL A 76 2.62 -9.37 21.24
N ASP A 77 2.40 -10.48 20.55
CA ASP A 77 3.37 -11.54 20.36
C ASP A 77 4.32 -11.31 19.18
N ALA A 78 3.88 -10.55 18.19
CA ALA A 78 4.67 -10.26 17.01
C ALA A 78 4.29 -8.91 16.39
N ILE A 79 5.28 -8.27 15.77
CA ILE A 79 5.12 -7.05 14.97
C ILE A 79 5.56 -7.33 13.53
N VAL A 80 4.72 -6.99 12.57
CA VAL A 80 5.03 -7.00 11.14
C VAL A 80 5.03 -5.55 10.67
N THR A 81 6.14 -5.06 10.16
CA THR A 81 6.21 -3.71 9.58
C THR A 81 6.42 -3.79 8.08
N VAL A 82 5.67 -2.99 7.32
CA VAL A 82 5.75 -2.93 5.87
C VAL A 82 6.04 -1.50 5.44
N SER A 83 7.08 -1.31 4.65
CA SER A 83 7.36 -0.04 3.96
C SER A 83 8.31 -0.25 2.79
N THR A 84 8.18 0.58 1.75
CA THR A 84 9.02 0.52 0.54
C THR A 84 9.61 1.90 0.18
N THR A 85 9.21 2.96 0.88
CA THR A 85 9.55 4.35 0.52
C THR A 85 10.79 4.90 1.22
N GLY A 86 11.48 4.08 2.01
CA GLY A 86 12.74 4.45 2.67
C GLY A 86 13.46 3.24 3.25
N ILE A 87 14.69 3.44 3.68
CA ILE A 87 15.56 2.40 4.24
C ILE A 87 15.94 2.79 5.66
N ALA A 88 15.78 1.84 6.59
CA ALA A 88 16.18 2.00 7.98
C ALA A 88 16.90 0.75 8.48
N THR A 89 18.05 0.96 9.16
CA THR A 89 18.72 -0.09 9.93
C THR A 89 19.30 0.53 11.20
N PRO A 90 18.81 0.16 12.41
CA PRO A 90 17.75 -0.83 12.70
C PRO A 90 16.44 -0.55 11.98
N SER A 91 15.69 -1.61 11.66
CA SER A 91 14.39 -1.51 10.97
C SER A 91 13.30 -0.86 11.85
N LEU A 92 12.22 -0.39 11.23
CA LEU A 92 11.16 0.36 11.92
C LEU A 92 10.56 -0.42 13.10
N ASP A 93 10.38 -1.73 12.96
CA ASP A 93 9.91 -2.61 14.04
C ASP A 93 10.84 -2.60 15.26
N ALA A 94 12.16 -2.57 15.05
CA ALA A 94 13.12 -2.47 16.16
C ALA A 94 13.00 -1.14 16.91
N LEU A 95 12.83 -0.05 16.17
CA LEU A 95 12.65 1.28 16.75
C LEU A 95 11.33 1.37 17.51
N LEU A 96 10.27 0.73 16.99
CA LEU A 96 8.94 0.70 17.62
C LEU A 96 8.92 -0.16 18.89
N ILE A 97 9.65 -1.29 18.94
CA ILE A 97 9.79 -2.09 20.18
C ILE A 97 10.33 -1.23 21.32
N GLU A 98 11.32 -0.39 21.04
CA GLU A 98 11.88 0.54 22.02
C GLU A 98 10.90 1.66 22.36
N ARG A 99 10.31 2.29 21.33
CA ARG A 99 9.43 3.45 21.46
C ARG A 99 8.12 3.13 22.20
N LEU A 100 7.55 1.95 21.95
CA LEU A 100 6.31 1.45 22.54
C LEU A 100 6.54 0.65 23.83
N ALA A 101 7.79 0.45 24.24
CA ALA A 101 8.17 -0.40 25.39
C ALA A 101 7.60 -1.84 25.27
N MET A 102 7.58 -2.41 24.06
CA MET A 102 7.10 -3.77 23.84
C MET A 102 8.00 -4.81 24.57
N ARG A 103 7.44 -6.00 24.78
CA ARG A 103 8.24 -7.13 25.31
C ARG A 103 9.47 -7.37 24.45
N ARG A 104 10.58 -7.75 25.09
CA ARG A 104 11.88 -7.97 24.40
C ARG A 104 11.92 -9.24 23.57
N ASP A 105 10.98 -10.15 23.79
CA ASP A 105 10.80 -11.41 23.07
C ASP A 105 9.73 -11.31 21.95
N THR A 106 9.19 -10.13 21.69
CA THR A 106 8.26 -9.88 20.57
C THR A 106 8.92 -10.26 19.24
N HIS A 107 8.29 -11.16 18.49
CA HIS A 107 8.77 -11.58 17.19
C HIS A 107 8.67 -10.45 16.17
N ARG A 108 9.65 -10.36 15.28
CA ARG A 108 9.79 -9.26 14.32
C ARG A 108 9.77 -9.76 12.88
N LEU A 109 9.05 -9.06 12.00
CA LEU A 109 9.06 -9.31 10.56
C LEU A 109 9.00 -8.00 9.78
N PRO A 110 10.15 -7.36 9.50
CA PRO A 110 10.20 -6.21 8.60
C PRO A 110 10.12 -6.67 7.14
N LEU A 111 9.22 -6.06 6.36
CA LEU A 111 9.02 -6.32 4.94
C LEU A 111 9.34 -5.05 4.13
N PHE A 112 10.24 -5.21 3.18
CA PHE A 112 10.67 -4.16 2.26
C PHE A 112 10.59 -4.65 0.81
N GLY A 113 10.39 -3.74 -0.15
CA GLY A 113 10.49 -4.04 -1.58
C GLY A 113 9.18 -4.52 -2.24
N LEU A 114 8.08 -4.64 -1.50
CA LEU A 114 6.80 -5.12 -2.02
C LEU A 114 5.94 -4.02 -2.66
N GLY A 115 6.30 -2.73 -2.47
CA GLY A 115 5.54 -1.60 -2.99
C GLY A 115 4.06 -1.69 -2.68
N CYS A 116 3.20 -1.37 -3.64
CA CYS A 116 1.75 -1.38 -3.46
C CYS A 116 1.16 -2.76 -3.07
N ALA A 117 1.84 -3.87 -3.38
CA ALA A 117 1.41 -5.21 -2.94
C ALA A 117 1.66 -5.45 -1.43
N GLY A 118 2.49 -4.62 -0.80
CA GLY A 118 2.92 -4.79 0.59
C GLY A 118 1.79 -4.83 1.61
N GLY A 119 0.71 -4.07 1.41
CA GLY A 119 -0.44 -4.10 2.31
C GLY A 119 -1.17 -5.45 2.33
N VAL A 120 -1.33 -6.08 1.17
CA VAL A 120 -1.97 -7.41 1.05
C VAL A 120 -1.02 -8.50 1.52
N ILE A 121 0.22 -8.50 1.03
CA ILE A 121 1.21 -9.53 1.38
C ILE A 121 1.58 -9.44 2.87
N GLY A 122 1.74 -8.24 3.41
CA GLY A 122 1.98 -8.03 4.84
C GLY A 122 0.85 -8.54 5.71
N LEU A 123 -0.40 -8.30 5.31
CA LEU A 123 -1.58 -8.86 5.98
C LEU A 123 -1.56 -10.39 5.95
N SER A 124 -1.23 -10.99 4.81
CA SER A 124 -1.11 -12.44 4.67
C SER A 124 -0.05 -13.02 5.61
N ARG A 125 1.13 -12.41 5.68
CA ARG A 125 2.20 -12.85 6.60
C ARG A 125 1.80 -12.69 8.07
N ALA A 126 1.12 -11.59 8.42
CA ALA A 126 0.61 -11.40 9.77
C ALA A 126 -0.45 -12.44 10.14
N ALA A 127 -1.35 -12.79 9.20
CA ALA A 127 -2.35 -13.85 9.38
C ALA A 127 -1.69 -15.23 9.56
N GLU A 128 -0.70 -15.58 8.73
CA GLU A 128 0.08 -16.81 8.87
C GLU A 128 0.77 -16.89 10.23
N MET A 129 1.37 -15.78 10.70
CA MET A 129 2.00 -15.73 12.02
C MET A 129 0.98 -15.87 13.16
N ALA A 130 -0.22 -15.31 13.04
CA ALA A 130 -1.28 -15.45 14.03
C ALA A 130 -1.84 -16.87 14.09
N ALA A 131 -1.92 -17.56 12.93
CA ALA A 131 -2.44 -18.92 12.83
C ALA A 131 -1.54 -20.01 13.49
N VAL A 132 -0.28 -19.69 13.85
CA VAL A 132 0.65 -20.66 14.47
C VAL A 132 0.10 -21.22 15.79
N ARG A 133 -0.62 -20.39 16.56
CA ARG A 133 -1.28 -20.85 17.80
C ARG A 133 -2.52 -20.01 18.10
N PRO A 134 -3.56 -20.61 18.71
CA PRO A 134 -4.73 -19.84 19.17
C PRO A 134 -4.34 -18.73 20.13
N GLY A 135 -4.98 -17.56 19.99
CA GLY A 135 -4.77 -16.39 20.84
C GLY A 135 -3.49 -15.60 20.59
N ARG A 136 -2.66 -16.01 19.60
CA ARG A 136 -1.48 -15.21 19.21
C ARG A 136 -1.93 -13.89 18.59
N ARG A 137 -1.36 -12.80 19.08
CA ARG A 137 -1.66 -11.43 18.64
C ARG A 137 -0.51 -10.88 17.80
N VAL A 138 -0.80 -10.49 16.57
CA VAL A 138 0.17 -9.97 15.62
C VAL A 138 -0.24 -8.55 15.21
N LEU A 139 0.60 -7.57 15.50
CA LEU A 139 0.39 -6.18 15.10
C LEU A 139 1.03 -5.96 13.73
N LEU A 140 0.19 -5.76 12.71
CA LEU A 140 0.60 -5.31 11.39
C LEU A 140 0.61 -3.78 11.35
N LEU A 141 1.74 -3.20 10.96
CA LEU A 141 1.92 -1.77 10.77
C LEU A 141 2.49 -1.49 9.39
N VAL A 142 1.85 -0.63 8.65
CA VAL A 142 2.23 -0.26 7.27
C VAL A 142 2.39 1.24 7.18
N VAL A 143 3.52 1.72 6.67
CA VAL A 143 3.78 3.15 6.45
C VAL A 143 4.44 3.37 5.10
N GLU A 144 3.95 4.39 4.39
CA GLU A 144 4.57 4.83 3.15
C GLU A 144 4.63 6.35 3.12
N LEU A 145 5.84 6.87 2.97
CA LEU A 145 6.13 8.30 2.83
C LEU A 145 6.59 8.56 1.39
N CYS A 146 5.66 8.32 0.44
CA CYS A 146 5.94 8.42 -0.99
C CYS A 146 6.39 9.84 -1.38
N SER A 147 5.97 10.86 -0.65
CA SER A 147 6.35 12.25 -0.91
C SER A 147 7.87 12.47 -0.77
N LEU A 148 8.53 11.73 0.14
CA LEU A 148 9.98 11.82 0.32
C LEU A 148 10.77 11.23 -0.86
N THR A 149 10.13 10.49 -1.76
CA THR A 149 10.78 10.00 -2.99
C THR A 149 10.69 11.01 -4.15
N PHE A 150 9.93 12.09 -4.00
CA PHE A 150 9.87 13.15 -5.01
C PHE A 150 11.24 13.81 -5.17
N ARG A 151 11.70 13.94 -6.41
CA ARG A 151 13.02 14.52 -6.74
C ARG A 151 12.84 15.83 -7.48
N PHE A 152 13.22 16.93 -6.82
CA PHE A 152 13.20 18.26 -7.43
C PHE A 152 14.17 18.34 -8.60
N GLY A 153 13.70 18.84 -9.75
CA GLY A 153 14.47 18.94 -10.99
C GLY A 153 14.55 17.64 -11.81
N ASP A 154 14.01 16.52 -11.33
CA ASP A 154 13.79 15.35 -12.17
C ASP A 154 12.53 15.54 -13.02
N ASN A 155 12.74 15.86 -14.28
CA ASN A 155 11.68 16.12 -15.27
C ASN A 155 11.23 14.83 -16.00
N SER A 156 11.61 13.65 -15.52
CA SER A 156 11.16 12.39 -16.10
C SER A 156 9.63 12.27 -16.02
N LYS A 157 9.05 11.60 -17.00
CA LYS A 157 7.61 11.36 -17.02
C LYS A 157 7.15 10.55 -15.80
N SER A 158 7.98 9.61 -15.35
CA SER A 158 7.69 8.78 -14.17
C SER A 158 7.62 9.62 -12.90
N ASN A 159 8.59 10.54 -12.67
CA ASN A 159 8.56 11.44 -11.51
C ASN A 159 7.34 12.38 -11.53
N ILE A 160 6.95 12.88 -12.70
CA ILE A 160 5.77 13.75 -12.84
C ILE A 160 4.48 12.98 -12.55
N VAL A 161 4.34 11.76 -13.06
CA VAL A 161 3.19 10.90 -12.78
C VAL A 161 3.15 10.55 -11.29
N ALA A 162 4.29 10.19 -10.71
CA ALA A 162 4.40 9.93 -9.27
C ALA A 162 3.99 11.14 -8.42
N ALA A 163 4.48 12.34 -8.78
CA ALA A 163 4.10 13.59 -8.12
C ALA A 163 2.59 13.90 -8.22
N ALA A 164 1.91 13.42 -9.25
CA ALA A 164 0.46 13.57 -9.40
C ALA A 164 -0.34 12.53 -8.61
N LEU A 165 0.21 11.31 -8.39
CA LEU A 165 -0.51 10.19 -7.82
C LEU A 165 -0.23 9.96 -6.35
N PHE A 166 1.05 10.04 -5.93
CA PHE A 166 1.47 9.55 -4.63
C PHE A 166 1.19 10.52 -3.48
N GLY A 167 0.83 9.94 -2.33
CA GLY A 167 0.68 10.59 -1.05
C GLY A 167 1.29 9.74 0.07
N ASP A 168 1.30 10.25 1.28
CA ASP A 168 1.82 9.63 2.48
C ASP A 168 0.70 9.10 3.36
N GLY A 169 0.98 8.06 4.12
CA GLY A 169 0.04 7.53 5.08
C GLY A 169 0.61 6.36 5.88
N ALA A 170 -0.13 6.01 6.92
CA ALA A 170 0.11 4.81 7.72
C ALA A 170 -1.22 4.12 8.05
N ALA A 171 -1.16 2.82 8.24
CA ALA A 171 -2.29 1.99 8.67
C ALA A 171 -1.80 0.87 9.57
N GLY A 172 -2.65 0.40 10.46
CA GLY A 172 -2.36 -0.72 11.33
C GLY A 172 -3.55 -1.64 11.48
N MET A 173 -3.28 -2.86 11.91
CA MET A 173 -4.27 -3.88 12.18
C MET A 173 -3.74 -4.84 13.24
N LEU A 174 -4.54 -5.14 14.25
CA LEU A 174 -4.28 -6.23 15.17
C LEU A 174 -4.95 -7.50 14.65
N ILE A 175 -4.15 -8.52 14.36
CA ILE A 175 -4.62 -9.83 13.92
C ILE A 175 -4.47 -10.81 15.08
N ASN A 176 -5.52 -11.52 15.40
CA ASN A 176 -5.46 -12.57 16.41
C ASN A 176 -5.96 -13.92 15.86
N GLY A 177 -5.58 -15.00 16.49
CA GLY A 177 -5.99 -16.36 16.10
C GLY A 177 -7.43 -16.73 16.52
N ALA A 178 -8.18 -15.82 17.20
CA ALA A 178 -9.56 -16.01 17.62
C ALA A 178 -10.21 -14.65 17.91
N GLY A 179 -11.43 -14.41 17.40
CA GLY A 179 -12.15 -13.13 17.60
C GLY A 179 -13.38 -13.05 16.70
N ASP A 180 -14.16 -11.98 16.88
CA ASP A 180 -15.43 -11.75 16.18
C ASP A 180 -15.29 -10.89 14.91
N GLY A 181 -14.07 -10.55 14.51
CA GLY A 181 -13.78 -9.75 13.32
C GLY A 181 -13.84 -10.55 12.02
N PRO A 182 -13.53 -9.90 10.88
CA PRO A 182 -13.40 -10.58 9.61
C PRO A 182 -12.39 -11.73 9.67
N ILE A 183 -12.77 -12.87 9.11
CA ILE A 183 -11.90 -14.07 9.10
C ILE A 183 -10.97 -13.98 7.89
N LEU A 184 -9.66 -13.97 8.13
CA LEU A 184 -8.65 -14.07 7.09
C LEU A 184 -8.52 -15.53 6.66
N GLY A 185 -8.83 -15.80 5.39
CA GLY A 185 -8.70 -17.11 4.76
C GLY A 185 -7.36 -17.28 4.05
N ASP A 186 -7.37 -18.08 2.99
CA ASP A 186 -6.18 -18.35 2.19
C ASP A 186 -5.63 -17.10 1.51
N SER A 187 -4.31 -17.05 1.42
CA SER A 187 -3.56 -16.06 0.67
C SER A 187 -2.86 -16.67 -0.55
N GLY A 188 -2.32 -15.80 -1.41
CA GLY A 188 -1.50 -16.22 -2.54
C GLY A 188 -0.78 -15.05 -3.18
N GLU A 189 0.22 -15.39 -3.96
CA GLU A 189 1.02 -14.45 -4.73
C GLU A 189 1.25 -14.99 -6.13
N HIS A 190 1.37 -14.10 -7.09
CA HIS A 190 1.78 -14.44 -8.44
C HIS A 190 2.74 -13.39 -8.97
N THR A 191 3.94 -13.80 -9.32
CA THR A 191 4.94 -12.94 -9.96
C THR A 191 5.04 -13.32 -11.43
N TRP A 192 4.83 -12.34 -12.33
CA TRP A 192 4.93 -12.56 -13.76
C TRP A 192 6.39 -12.65 -14.21
N PRO A 193 6.71 -13.55 -15.14
CA PRO A 193 8.04 -13.59 -15.74
C PRO A 193 8.32 -12.32 -16.56
N ASP A 194 9.60 -12.00 -16.74
CA ASP A 194 10.09 -10.91 -17.60
C ASP A 194 9.42 -9.54 -17.30
N SER A 195 9.22 -9.22 -16.02
CA SER A 195 8.43 -8.06 -15.59
C SER A 195 9.09 -7.20 -14.50
N LEU A 196 10.41 -7.37 -14.29
CA LEU A 196 11.15 -6.65 -13.25
C LEU A 196 11.21 -5.12 -13.48
N ASP A 197 11.09 -4.70 -14.73
CA ASP A 197 11.12 -3.30 -15.18
C ASP A 197 9.74 -2.63 -15.23
N VAL A 198 8.66 -3.35 -14.84
CA VAL A 198 7.29 -2.83 -14.90
C VAL A 198 7.02 -1.80 -13.81
N MET A 199 7.50 -2.05 -12.59
CA MET A 199 7.26 -1.19 -11.43
C MET A 199 8.36 -1.37 -10.39
N GLY A 200 8.79 -0.28 -9.74
CA GLY A 200 9.75 -0.34 -8.64
C GLY A 200 10.45 0.97 -8.38
N TRP A 201 11.56 0.86 -7.66
CA TRP A 201 12.49 1.94 -7.42
C TRP A 201 13.83 1.66 -8.09
N GLN A 202 14.40 2.68 -8.70
CA GLN A 202 15.80 2.72 -9.05
C GLN A 202 16.54 3.54 -8.00
N VAL A 203 17.62 2.99 -7.47
CA VAL A 203 18.47 3.73 -6.51
C VAL A 203 19.30 4.74 -7.29
N GLU A 204 19.10 6.01 -7.00
CA GLU A 204 19.78 7.14 -7.63
C GLU A 204 20.71 7.82 -6.61
N GLU A 205 21.52 8.77 -7.04
CA GLU A 205 22.47 9.48 -6.15
C GLU A 205 21.79 10.30 -5.05
N ASP A 206 20.56 10.78 -5.31
CA ASP A 206 19.82 11.67 -4.41
C ASP A 206 18.57 11.03 -3.79
N GLY A 207 18.26 9.76 -4.10
CA GLY A 207 17.07 9.10 -3.54
C GLY A 207 16.58 7.90 -4.35
N LEU A 208 15.31 7.56 -4.17
CA LEU A 208 14.63 6.50 -4.91
C LEU A 208 13.94 7.10 -6.14
N GLY A 209 14.42 6.74 -7.33
CA GLY A 209 13.79 7.09 -8.60
C GLY A 209 12.63 6.17 -8.93
N VAL A 210 11.49 6.73 -9.36
CA VAL A 210 10.30 5.94 -9.70
C VAL A 210 10.48 5.22 -11.03
N LEU A 211 10.33 3.90 -11.01
CA LEU A 211 10.16 3.06 -12.19
C LEU A 211 8.68 2.72 -12.35
N PHE A 212 8.07 3.17 -13.47
CA PHE A 212 6.65 2.98 -13.71
C PHE A 212 6.36 2.80 -15.21
N SER A 213 6.02 1.58 -15.61
CA SER A 213 5.68 1.28 -17.01
C SER A 213 4.29 1.82 -17.38
N ARG A 214 4.18 2.32 -18.62
CA ARG A 214 2.88 2.72 -19.19
C ARG A 214 1.98 1.53 -19.50
N ASP A 215 2.55 0.33 -19.57
CA ASP A 215 1.87 -0.89 -19.99
C ASP A 215 1.13 -1.59 -18.85
N ILE A 216 1.25 -1.09 -17.61
CA ILE A 216 0.56 -1.66 -16.44
C ILE A 216 -0.95 -1.86 -16.69
N PRO A 217 -1.72 -0.87 -17.20
CA PRO A 217 -3.14 -1.11 -17.46
C PRO A 217 -3.41 -2.21 -18.50
N ALA A 218 -2.56 -2.31 -19.53
CA ALA A 218 -2.68 -3.37 -20.54
C ALA A 218 -2.34 -4.76 -19.96
N LEU A 219 -1.31 -4.84 -19.12
CA LEU A 219 -0.96 -6.05 -18.36
C LEU A 219 -2.14 -6.49 -17.47
N VAL A 220 -2.73 -5.57 -16.72
CA VAL A 220 -3.87 -5.86 -15.84
C VAL A 220 -5.04 -6.43 -16.64
N ARG A 221 -5.41 -5.81 -17.77
CA ARG A 221 -6.50 -6.30 -18.64
C ARG A 221 -6.28 -7.72 -19.13
N ARG A 222 -5.02 -8.04 -19.49
CA ARG A 222 -4.68 -9.33 -20.09
C ARG A 222 -4.43 -10.43 -19.07
N GLU A 223 -3.70 -10.10 -17.99
CA GLU A 223 -3.07 -11.11 -17.14
C GLU A 223 -3.71 -11.27 -15.77
N TRP A 224 -4.36 -10.21 -15.22
CA TRP A 224 -4.82 -10.25 -13.83
C TRP A 224 -5.95 -11.25 -13.62
N ARG A 225 -6.97 -11.23 -14.49
CA ARG A 225 -8.14 -12.10 -14.35
C ARG A 225 -7.80 -13.59 -14.44
N PRO A 226 -6.99 -14.09 -15.41
CA PRO A 226 -6.58 -15.49 -15.44
C PRO A 226 -5.87 -15.95 -14.16
N VAL A 227 -5.04 -15.09 -13.57
CA VAL A 227 -4.32 -15.39 -12.31
C VAL A 227 -5.29 -15.50 -11.14
N VAL A 228 -6.25 -14.57 -11.04
CA VAL A 228 -7.30 -14.64 -10.00
C VAL A 228 -8.15 -15.90 -10.16
N ASP A 229 -8.55 -16.23 -11.38
CA ASP A 229 -9.36 -17.44 -11.65
C ASP A 229 -8.59 -18.71 -11.26
N ALA A 230 -7.29 -18.78 -11.54
CA ALA A 230 -6.43 -19.90 -11.12
C ALA A 230 -6.29 -19.96 -9.59
N PHE A 231 -6.08 -18.81 -8.93
CA PHE A 231 -6.00 -18.72 -7.46
C PHE A 231 -7.30 -19.24 -6.79
N LEU A 232 -8.46 -18.85 -7.31
CA LEU A 232 -9.76 -19.29 -6.80
C LEU A 232 -10.01 -20.77 -7.08
N ALA A 233 -9.70 -21.24 -8.30
CA ALA A 233 -9.92 -22.63 -8.71
C ALA A 233 -9.15 -23.63 -7.83
N CYS A 234 -7.90 -23.33 -7.45
CA CYS A 234 -7.12 -24.14 -6.51
C CYS A 234 -7.79 -24.30 -5.14
N ARG A 235 -8.76 -23.43 -4.81
CA ARG A 235 -9.54 -23.43 -3.57
C ARG A 235 -10.99 -23.86 -3.76
N GLN A 236 -11.30 -24.41 -4.93
CA GLN A 236 -12.65 -24.82 -5.32
C GLN A 236 -13.67 -23.67 -5.27
N LEU A 237 -13.19 -22.45 -5.48
CA LEU A 237 -13.99 -21.22 -5.55
C LEU A 237 -14.05 -20.72 -6.97
N ARG A 238 -15.14 -20.02 -7.27
CA ARG A 238 -15.34 -19.30 -8.52
C ARG A 238 -15.59 -17.83 -8.23
N TRP A 239 -15.48 -17.02 -9.23
CA TRP A 239 -15.75 -15.60 -9.19
C TRP A 239 -17.10 -15.23 -8.57
N GLN A 240 -18.15 -16.02 -8.89
CA GLN A 240 -19.51 -15.83 -8.42
C GLN A 240 -19.70 -16.15 -6.93
N ASP A 241 -18.74 -16.84 -6.33
CA ASP A 241 -18.75 -17.20 -4.91
C ASP A 241 -18.22 -16.05 -4.02
N LEU A 242 -17.77 -14.93 -4.65
CA LEU A 242 -17.30 -13.74 -3.97
C LEU A 242 -18.41 -12.68 -3.87
N ALA A 243 -18.57 -12.11 -2.67
CA ALA A 243 -19.47 -10.99 -2.41
C ALA A 243 -18.89 -9.66 -2.90
N GLY A 244 -17.56 -9.55 -3.06
CA GLY A 244 -16.90 -8.34 -3.55
C GLY A 244 -15.39 -8.41 -3.58
N PHE A 245 -14.78 -7.27 -3.93
CA PHE A 245 -13.36 -7.12 -4.12
C PHE A 245 -12.83 -5.91 -3.36
N ILE A 246 -11.66 -6.05 -2.75
CA ILE A 246 -10.93 -5.00 -2.05
C ILE A 246 -9.63 -4.80 -2.84
N CYS A 247 -9.67 -3.94 -3.85
CA CYS A 247 -8.52 -3.74 -4.73
C CYS A 247 -7.77 -2.46 -4.39
N HIS A 248 -6.44 -2.53 -4.45
CA HIS A 248 -5.58 -1.37 -4.36
C HIS A 248 -5.82 -0.42 -5.54
N PRO A 249 -6.15 0.87 -5.31
CA PRO A 249 -6.36 1.84 -6.37
C PRO A 249 -5.03 2.46 -6.83
N GLY A 250 -4.30 1.78 -7.69
CA GLY A 250 -2.99 2.20 -8.18
C GLY A 250 -3.00 3.49 -9.01
N GLY A 251 -4.17 3.93 -9.48
CA GLY A 251 -4.41 5.12 -10.30
C GLY A 251 -5.60 4.91 -11.22
N ALA A 252 -6.19 6.00 -11.77
CA ALA A 252 -7.44 5.96 -12.53
C ALA A 252 -7.44 4.91 -13.65
N LYS A 253 -6.38 4.86 -14.48
CA LYS A 253 -6.28 3.92 -15.60
C LYS A 253 -6.13 2.46 -15.16
N VAL A 254 -5.49 2.21 -14.02
CA VAL A 254 -5.37 0.87 -13.44
C VAL A 254 -6.72 0.42 -12.89
N MET A 255 -7.46 1.34 -12.28
CA MET A 255 -8.83 1.09 -11.83
C MET A 255 -9.75 0.74 -12.99
N ASP A 256 -9.70 1.49 -14.12
CA ASP A 256 -10.46 1.17 -15.32
C ASP A 256 -10.14 -0.23 -15.85
N ALA A 257 -8.84 -0.59 -15.87
CA ALA A 257 -8.39 -1.92 -16.31
C ALA A 257 -8.88 -3.05 -15.38
N LEU A 258 -8.90 -2.82 -14.07
CA LEU A 258 -9.45 -3.77 -13.09
C LEU A 258 -10.98 -3.91 -13.25
N GLU A 259 -11.71 -2.81 -13.44
CA GLU A 259 -13.16 -2.86 -13.68
C GLU A 259 -13.51 -3.62 -14.97
N GLU A 260 -12.75 -3.42 -16.04
CA GLU A 260 -12.91 -4.18 -17.29
C GLU A 260 -12.64 -5.68 -17.05
N ALA A 261 -11.56 -6.02 -16.34
CA ALA A 261 -11.23 -7.40 -15.98
C ALA A 261 -12.30 -8.05 -15.08
N LEU A 262 -13.00 -7.25 -14.27
CA LEU A 262 -14.13 -7.65 -13.43
C LEU A 262 -15.46 -7.79 -14.20
N GLY A 263 -15.46 -7.55 -15.52
CA GLY A 263 -16.67 -7.61 -16.35
C GLY A 263 -17.56 -6.38 -16.24
N GLY A 264 -17.00 -5.22 -15.90
CA GLY A 264 -17.69 -3.94 -15.84
C GLY A 264 -18.51 -3.69 -14.56
N ALA A 265 -18.23 -4.40 -13.49
CA ALA A 265 -18.88 -4.20 -12.19
C ALA A 265 -18.38 -2.93 -11.48
N SER A 266 -18.66 -1.75 -12.04
CA SER A 266 -18.20 -0.45 -11.52
C SER A 266 -18.57 -0.18 -10.06
N ALA A 267 -19.67 -0.78 -9.57
CA ALA A 267 -20.08 -0.69 -8.19
C ALA A 267 -19.04 -1.30 -7.22
N THR A 268 -18.25 -2.28 -7.67
CA THR A 268 -17.27 -3.01 -6.88
C THR A 268 -16.02 -2.17 -6.58
N MET A 269 -15.69 -1.21 -7.45
CA MET A 269 -14.50 -0.36 -7.31
C MET A 269 -14.78 1.04 -6.73
N ARG A 270 -16.03 1.35 -6.42
CA ARG A 270 -16.41 2.67 -5.91
C ARG A 270 -15.62 3.08 -4.66
N THR A 271 -15.56 2.23 -3.66
CA THR A 271 -14.82 2.51 -2.40
C THR A 271 -13.32 2.74 -2.67
N ALA A 272 -12.72 1.95 -3.56
CA ALA A 272 -11.32 2.13 -3.94
C ALA A 272 -11.09 3.47 -4.67
N ARG A 273 -12.00 3.88 -5.57
CA ARG A 273 -11.95 5.20 -6.22
C ARG A 273 -12.15 6.35 -5.23
N GLU A 274 -13.03 6.21 -4.26
CA GLU A 274 -13.23 7.19 -3.19
C GLU A 274 -11.96 7.36 -2.34
N VAL A 275 -11.28 6.25 -1.98
CA VAL A 275 -10.02 6.31 -1.25
C VAL A 275 -8.92 6.99 -2.10
N LEU A 276 -8.82 6.65 -3.39
CA LEU A 276 -7.87 7.31 -4.30
C LEU A 276 -8.13 8.82 -4.40
N ARG A 277 -9.39 9.22 -4.51
CA ARG A 277 -9.78 10.63 -4.58
C ARG A 277 -9.40 11.40 -3.32
N ASP A 278 -9.65 10.80 -2.15
CA ASP A 278 -9.53 11.49 -0.86
C ASP A 278 -8.10 11.48 -0.27
N PHE A 279 -7.26 10.51 -0.67
CA PHE A 279 -5.92 10.31 -0.09
C PHE A 279 -4.81 10.17 -1.13
N GLY A 280 -5.14 9.97 -2.40
CA GLY A 280 -4.16 9.59 -3.42
C GLY A 280 -3.70 8.14 -3.26
N ASN A 281 -2.62 7.80 -3.96
CA ASN A 281 -1.97 6.50 -3.86
C ASN A 281 -0.88 6.54 -2.77
N MET A 282 -1.15 5.97 -1.61
CA MET A 282 -0.23 5.80 -0.49
C MET A 282 0.46 4.42 -0.54
N SER A 283 0.76 3.91 -1.74
CA SER A 283 1.41 2.61 -1.93
C SER A 283 0.73 1.48 -1.11
N ALA A 284 1.48 0.73 -0.30
CA ALA A 284 1.00 -0.40 0.50
C ALA A 284 -0.17 -0.04 1.46
N VAL A 285 -0.22 1.18 1.93
CA VAL A 285 -1.24 1.66 2.89
C VAL A 285 -2.62 1.74 2.25
N THR A 286 -2.71 2.13 0.97
CA THR A 286 -3.97 2.51 0.33
C THR A 286 -5.03 1.41 0.38
N VAL A 287 -4.64 0.15 0.16
CA VAL A 287 -5.58 -0.98 0.16
C VAL A 287 -6.16 -1.26 1.55
N LEU A 288 -5.44 -0.92 2.62
CA LEU A 288 -5.95 -1.03 4.00
C LEU A 288 -6.99 0.04 4.30
N PHE A 289 -6.86 1.25 3.73
CA PHE A 289 -7.90 2.29 3.79
C PHE A 289 -9.16 1.87 3.02
N VAL A 290 -9.00 1.15 1.89
CA VAL A 290 -10.15 0.57 1.19
C VAL A 290 -10.83 -0.48 2.06
N LEU A 291 -10.06 -1.36 2.69
CA LEU A 291 -10.57 -2.38 3.62
C LEU A 291 -11.34 -1.72 4.77
N GLU A 292 -10.76 -0.74 5.45
CA GLU A 292 -11.39 -0.04 6.58
C GLU A 292 -12.76 0.57 6.19
N ARG A 293 -12.82 1.27 5.03
CA ARG A 293 -14.10 1.82 4.55
C ARG A 293 -15.12 0.74 4.21
N MET A 294 -14.67 -0.38 3.65
CA MET A 294 -15.57 -1.48 3.31
C MET A 294 -16.11 -2.19 4.56
N LEU A 295 -15.29 -2.37 5.59
CA LEU A 295 -15.73 -2.98 6.86
C LEU A 295 -16.92 -2.29 7.51
N ARG A 296 -17.07 -0.99 7.28
CA ARG A 296 -18.19 -0.20 7.85
C ARG A 296 -19.54 -0.51 7.20
N ASN A 297 -19.56 -1.01 5.95
CA ASN A 297 -20.80 -1.12 5.16
C ASN A 297 -20.83 -2.35 4.23
N CYS A 298 -19.94 -3.33 4.41
CA CYS A 298 -19.94 -4.52 3.57
C CYS A 298 -21.07 -5.48 3.96
N LYS A 299 -21.51 -6.27 2.98
CA LYS A 299 -22.43 -7.38 3.22
C LYS A 299 -21.62 -8.58 3.73
N PRO A 300 -22.23 -9.44 4.57
CA PRO A 300 -21.60 -10.73 4.88
C PRO A 300 -21.26 -11.53 3.63
N GLY A 301 -20.13 -12.24 3.66
CA GLY A 301 -19.69 -13.07 2.53
C GLY A 301 -18.17 -13.05 2.30
N ARG A 302 -17.75 -13.73 1.25
CA ARG A 302 -16.34 -13.82 0.88
C ARG A 302 -15.91 -12.64 0.02
N TYR A 303 -14.76 -12.08 0.35
CA TYR A 303 -14.13 -10.99 -0.39
C TYR A 303 -12.73 -11.40 -0.80
N LEU A 304 -12.29 -10.94 -1.97
CA LEU A 304 -10.91 -11.05 -2.41
C LEU A 304 -10.25 -9.67 -2.30
N MET A 305 -9.24 -9.58 -1.44
CA MET A 305 -8.34 -8.43 -1.38
C MET A 305 -7.20 -8.65 -2.35
N SER A 306 -6.84 -7.63 -3.15
CA SER A 306 -5.77 -7.72 -4.15
C SER A 306 -5.03 -6.40 -4.32
N ALA A 307 -3.72 -6.50 -4.50
CA ALA A 307 -2.86 -5.40 -4.90
C ALA A 307 -1.77 -5.87 -5.84
N LEU A 308 -1.27 -4.95 -6.66
CA LEU A 308 -0.17 -5.16 -7.59
C LEU A 308 1.05 -4.35 -7.12
N GLY A 309 2.22 -4.93 -7.21
CA GLY A 309 3.47 -4.30 -6.78
C GLY A 309 4.67 -4.72 -7.62
N PRO A 310 5.87 -4.25 -7.23
CA PRO A 310 7.12 -4.63 -7.88
C PRO A 310 7.33 -6.13 -7.98
N GLY A 311 8.01 -6.56 -9.11
CA GLY A 311 8.33 -7.94 -9.33
C GLY A 311 7.98 -8.49 -10.70
N PHE A 312 6.99 -8.08 -11.46
CA PHE A 312 5.71 -7.51 -11.13
C PHE A 312 4.84 -8.58 -10.43
N THR A 313 4.27 -8.26 -9.31
CA THR A 313 3.64 -9.27 -8.46
C THR A 313 2.22 -8.86 -8.09
N ALA A 314 1.28 -9.81 -8.11
CA ALA A 314 -0.03 -9.69 -7.48
C ALA A 314 -0.04 -10.39 -6.13
N GLY A 315 -0.54 -9.72 -5.09
CA GLY A 315 -0.88 -10.32 -3.81
C GLY A 315 -2.38 -10.52 -3.69
N PHE A 316 -2.78 -11.62 -3.05
CA PHE A 316 -4.17 -12.01 -2.83
C PHE A 316 -4.40 -12.43 -1.38
N GLN A 317 -5.52 -12.00 -0.80
CA GLN A 317 -5.99 -12.44 0.51
C GLN A 317 -7.50 -12.66 0.46
N LEU A 318 -7.96 -13.87 0.70
CA LEU A 318 -9.38 -14.14 0.92
C LEU A 318 -9.78 -13.69 2.32
N MET A 319 -10.96 -13.11 2.42
CA MET A 319 -11.54 -12.66 3.67
C MET A 319 -13.00 -13.08 3.73
N HIS A 320 -13.49 -13.43 4.91
CA HIS A 320 -14.91 -13.62 5.14
C HIS A 320 -15.40 -12.53 6.10
N MET A 321 -16.29 -11.68 5.60
CA MET A 321 -16.98 -10.67 6.40
C MET A 321 -18.19 -11.32 7.06
N THR A 322 -18.34 -11.11 8.35
CA THR A 322 -19.45 -11.67 9.17
C THR A 322 -20.60 -10.68 9.28
#